data_6a6538fa4451a5ac68b77bcc48f2169c
#
_entry.id   6a6538fa4451a5ac68b77bcc48f2169c
#
_cell.length_a   1.000
_cell.length_b   1.000
_cell.length_c   1.000
_cell.angle_alpha   90.00
_cell.angle_beta   90.00
_cell.angle_gamma   90.00
#
_symmetry.space_group_name_H-M   'P 1'
#
loop_
_entity.id
_entity.type
_entity.pdbx_description
1 polymer ?
#
loop_
_entity_poly.entity_id
_entity_poly.type
_entity_poly.pdbx_seq_one_letter_code
_entity_poly.pdbx_strand_id
1 'polypeptide(L)'
;MMRKLIVVLALCSVALCGCVTNPVTGKRELRLVPQSYELQIGSKQYLPSRQMQGGDYVVDPELTKYVNGVGQRLAAVSDRKLSYEFVVLNNSVPNAWALPGGKIAINRGLLTELNNEAELAAVLGHEIVHAAARHGAKGMERGILLQGAVAVAGIASRGSNYENLAVRGSQTAAGLINQKYGINAESESDLYGMQYMSRAGYDPRAAISLQEVFVRLSEGNETDWLSGLFSSHPPSQQRVEANRATAKTLPESGEL
;
A
#
# COMPACT_ATOMS: atom_id res chain seq x y z
N MET A 1 -12.79 3.35 43.34
CA MET A 1 -13.71 3.76 42.24
C MET A 1 -13.16 4.92 41.42
N MET A 2 -12.69 5.99 42.02
CA MET A 2 -12.20 7.21 41.32
C MET A 2 -11.06 6.96 40.32
N ARG A 3 -10.05 6.12 40.66
CA ARG A 3 -8.95 5.76 39.71
C ARG A 3 -9.44 5.03 38.47
N LYS A 4 -10.43 4.14 38.57
CA LYS A 4 -11.02 3.44 37.41
C LYS A 4 -11.81 4.39 36.51
N LEU A 5 -12.51 5.36 37.12
CA LEU A 5 -13.26 6.39 36.40
C LEU A 5 -12.34 7.35 35.63
N ILE A 6 -11.21 7.75 36.21
CA ILE A 6 -10.20 8.61 35.58
C ILE A 6 -9.55 7.89 34.37
N VAL A 7 -9.26 6.59 34.48
CA VAL A 7 -8.70 5.79 33.36
C VAL A 7 -9.72 5.64 32.25
N VAL A 8 -10.98 5.42 32.53
CA VAL A 8 -12.06 5.33 31.54
C VAL A 8 -12.27 6.68 30.84
N LEU A 9 -12.28 7.79 31.58
CA LEU A 9 -12.40 9.13 31.04
C LEU A 9 -11.19 9.50 30.17
N ALA A 10 -9.97 9.13 30.54
CA ALA A 10 -8.76 9.35 29.76
C ALA A 10 -8.77 8.51 28.47
N LEU A 11 -9.23 7.25 28.51
CA LEU A 11 -9.40 6.40 27.34
C LEU A 11 -10.49 6.95 26.39
N CYS A 12 -11.60 7.46 26.91
CA CYS A 12 -12.65 8.07 26.11
C CYS A 12 -12.20 9.40 25.45
N SER A 13 -11.41 10.21 26.14
CA SER A 13 -10.88 11.47 25.58
C SER A 13 -9.85 11.23 24.46
N VAL A 14 -9.02 10.20 24.57
CA VAL A 14 -8.09 9.80 23.50
C VAL A 14 -8.86 9.29 22.27
N ALA A 15 -9.95 8.54 22.47
CA ALA A 15 -10.77 8.04 21.37
C ALA A 15 -11.51 9.16 20.59
N LEU A 16 -11.88 10.25 21.27
CA LEU A 16 -12.57 11.38 20.64
C LEU A 16 -11.64 12.34 19.85
N CYS A 17 -10.38 12.44 20.27
CA CYS A 17 -9.40 13.34 19.61
C CYS A 17 -8.65 12.71 18.44
N GLY A 18 -8.73 11.38 18.25
CA GLY A 18 -7.93 10.65 17.26
C GLY A 18 -8.65 10.28 15.95
N CYS A 19 -9.94 10.61 15.80
CA CYS A 19 -10.68 10.26 14.57
C CYS A 19 -10.45 11.27 13.46
N VAL A 20 -9.93 10.80 12.31
CA VAL A 20 -9.68 11.59 11.11
C VAL A 20 -10.42 10.96 9.92
N THR A 21 -10.92 11.77 9.02
CA THR A 21 -11.51 11.26 7.77
C THR A 21 -10.39 10.82 6.83
N ASN A 22 -10.49 9.59 6.32
CA ASN A 22 -9.60 9.11 5.27
C ASN A 22 -9.89 9.85 3.97
N PRO A 23 -8.89 10.46 3.32
CA PRO A 23 -9.13 11.27 2.13
C PRO A 23 -9.61 10.46 0.92
N VAL A 24 -9.29 9.17 0.85
CA VAL A 24 -9.66 8.27 -0.26
C VAL A 24 -11.03 7.67 -0.05
N THR A 25 -11.27 7.10 1.14
CA THR A 25 -12.49 6.32 1.41
C THR A 25 -13.61 7.14 2.02
N GLY A 26 -13.34 8.36 2.49
CA GLY A 26 -14.29 9.20 3.25
C GLY A 26 -14.64 8.65 4.65
N LYS A 27 -14.14 7.48 5.03
CA LYS A 27 -14.46 6.83 6.30
C LYS A 27 -13.71 7.53 7.45
N ARG A 28 -14.36 7.60 8.62
CA ARG A 28 -13.69 8.03 9.85
C ARG A 28 -12.85 6.89 10.42
N GLU A 29 -11.58 7.19 10.70
CA GLU A 29 -10.58 6.23 11.16
C GLU A 29 -9.82 6.78 12.36
N LEU A 30 -9.49 5.88 13.30
CA LEU A 30 -8.60 6.22 14.40
C LEU A 30 -7.18 6.41 13.84
N ARG A 31 -6.54 7.55 14.17
CA ARG A 31 -5.16 7.84 13.79
C ARG A 31 -4.27 7.86 15.03
N LEU A 32 -3.45 6.84 15.18
CA LEU A 32 -2.42 6.77 16.24
C LEU A 32 -1.05 7.22 15.73
N VAL A 33 -0.78 7.06 14.44
CA VAL A 33 0.45 7.50 13.78
C VAL A 33 0.23 8.89 13.19
N PRO A 34 0.90 9.94 13.71
CA PRO A 34 0.82 11.30 13.16
C PRO A 34 1.30 11.35 11.71
N GLN A 35 0.73 12.25 10.91
CA GLN A 35 1.12 12.40 9.50
C GLN A 35 2.60 12.77 9.35
N SER A 36 3.13 13.62 10.21
CA SER A 36 4.56 13.98 10.20
C SER A 36 5.47 12.76 10.37
N TYR A 37 5.12 11.86 11.28
CA TYR A 37 5.87 10.63 11.47
C TYR A 37 5.73 9.66 10.28
N GLU A 38 4.52 9.53 9.73
CA GLU A 38 4.27 8.75 8.51
C GLU A 38 5.16 9.21 7.35
N LEU A 39 5.21 10.51 7.09
CA LEU A 39 6.04 11.09 6.03
C LEU A 39 7.54 10.90 6.31
N GLN A 40 7.96 11.10 7.56
CA GLN A 40 9.35 10.94 7.97
C GLN A 40 9.85 9.51 7.80
N ILE A 41 9.06 8.51 8.23
CA ILE A 41 9.47 7.11 8.11
C ILE A 41 9.54 6.66 6.66
N GLY A 42 8.58 7.06 5.82
CA GLY A 42 8.61 6.77 4.39
C GLY A 42 9.84 7.35 3.72
N SER A 43 10.14 8.62 3.95
CA SER A 43 11.33 9.27 3.41
C SER A 43 12.63 8.63 3.92
N LYS A 44 12.72 8.34 5.23
CA LYS A 44 13.91 7.72 5.84
C LYS A 44 14.18 6.30 5.33
N GLN A 45 13.11 5.54 5.06
CA GLN A 45 13.23 4.14 4.62
C GLN A 45 13.33 3.99 3.10
N TYR A 46 13.08 5.04 2.32
CA TYR A 46 13.02 4.93 0.86
C TYR A 46 14.33 4.45 0.25
N LEU A 47 15.45 5.11 0.55
CA LEU A 47 16.76 4.71 0.03
C LEU A 47 17.20 3.31 0.52
N PRO A 48 17.11 2.96 1.82
CA PRO A 48 17.37 1.59 2.27
C PRO A 48 16.51 0.54 1.57
N SER A 49 15.22 0.82 1.36
CA SER A 49 14.29 -0.08 0.66
C SER A 49 14.72 -0.32 -0.78
N ARG A 50 15.09 0.73 -1.51
CA ARG A 50 15.57 0.64 -2.89
C ARG A 50 16.85 -0.19 -2.98
N GLN A 51 17.81 0.04 -2.07
CA GLN A 51 19.06 -0.72 -2.01
C GLN A 51 18.84 -2.22 -1.74
N MET A 52 17.93 -2.54 -0.81
CA MET A 52 17.56 -3.94 -0.52
C MET A 52 16.94 -4.66 -1.71
N GLN A 53 16.29 -3.92 -2.61
CA GLN A 53 15.62 -4.43 -3.81
C GLN A 53 16.47 -4.31 -5.08
N GLY A 54 17.81 -4.27 -4.95
CA GLY A 54 18.76 -4.26 -6.07
C GLY A 54 19.19 -2.87 -6.55
N GLY A 55 18.74 -1.80 -5.88
CA GLY A 55 19.05 -0.41 -6.23
C GLY A 55 18.29 0.08 -7.46
N ASP A 56 18.57 1.32 -7.85
CA ASP A 56 17.90 1.93 -9.01
C ASP A 56 18.34 1.29 -10.31
N TYR A 57 17.39 1.15 -11.24
CA TYR A 57 17.68 0.74 -12.59
C TYR A 57 18.23 1.92 -13.41
N VAL A 58 19.55 1.93 -13.57
CA VAL A 58 20.28 3.04 -14.22
C VAL A 58 20.70 2.74 -15.66
N VAL A 59 20.43 1.51 -16.16
CA VAL A 59 20.83 1.09 -17.52
C VAL A 59 20.03 1.85 -18.59
N ASP A 60 18.75 2.12 -18.32
CA ASP A 60 17.87 2.91 -19.17
C ASP A 60 17.16 3.99 -18.34
N PRO A 61 17.71 5.20 -18.25
CA PRO A 61 17.08 6.31 -17.54
C PRO A 61 15.73 6.74 -18.12
N GLU A 62 15.52 6.56 -19.42
CA GLU A 62 14.25 6.93 -20.08
C GLU A 62 13.11 6.02 -19.62
N LEU A 63 13.39 4.75 -19.30
CA LEU A 63 12.39 3.85 -18.70
C LEU A 63 11.91 4.38 -17.35
N THR A 64 12.83 4.79 -16.47
CA THR A 64 12.47 5.37 -15.16
C THR A 64 11.69 6.68 -15.34
N LYS A 65 12.10 7.52 -16.28
CA LYS A 65 11.39 8.77 -16.58
C LYS A 65 9.98 8.50 -17.13
N TYR A 66 9.82 7.51 -17.99
CA TYR A 66 8.52 7.09 -18.51
C TYR A 66 7.59 6.60 -17.38
N VAL A 67 8.06 5.67 -16.55
CA VAL A 67 7.29 5.16 -15.40
C VAL A 67 6.92 6.29 -14.44
N ASN A 68 7.85 7.20 -14.15
CA ASN A 68 7.56 8.37 -13.33
C ASN A 68 6.49 9.26 -14.01
N GLY A 69 6.53 9.45 -15.31
CA GLY A 69 5.53 10.22 -16.07
C GLY A 69 4.11 9.65 -15.92
N VAL A 70 3.95 8.32 -16.06
CA VAL A 70 2.67 7.63 -15.82
C VAL A 70 2.23 7.81 -14.37
N GLY A 71 3.14 7.58 -13.42
CA GLY A 71 2.87 7.73 -11.99
C GLY A 71 2.43 9.15 -11.60
N GLN A 72 3.11 10.19 -12.12
CA GLN A 72 2.75 11.59 -11.84
C GLN A 72 1.37 11.97 -12.41
N ARG A 73 0.99 11.43 -13.57
CA ARG A 73 -0.34 11.63 -14.15
C ARG A 73 -1.44 11.08 -13.23
N LEU A 74 -1.25 9.89 -12.67
CA LEU A 74 -2.15 9.29 -11.68
C LEU A 74 -2.12 10.05 -10.34
N ALA A 75 -0.94 10.46 -9.87
CA ALA A 75 -0.77 11.21 -8.64
C ALA A 75 -1.47 12.58 -8.67
N ALA A 76 -1.55 13.20 -9.85
CA ALA A 76 -2.24 14.47 -10.05
C ALA A 76 -3.74 14.40 -9.71
N VAL A 77 -4.37 13.24 -9.91
CA VAL A 77 -5.80 12.98 -9.62
C VAL A 77 -6.04 12.27 -8.30
N SER A 78 -4.98 12.00 -7.51
CA SER A 78 -5.09 11.35 -6.20
C SER A 78 -5.82 12.26 -5.19
N ASP A 79 -6.65 11.64 -4.35
CA ASP A 79 -7.41 12.32 -3.30
C ASP A 79 -6.54 12.81 -2.13
N ARG A 80 -5.28 12.37 -2.07
CA ARG A 80 -4.31 12.85 -1.08
C ARG A 80 -3.07 13.43 -1.76
N LYS A 81 -2.83 14.72 -1.55
CA LYS A 81 -1.65 15.40 -2.10
C LYS A 81 -0.41 15.05 -1.27
N LEU A 82 0.47 14.26 -1.85
CA LEU A 82 1.77 13.85 -1.30
C LEU A 82 2.87 14.20 -2.31
N SER A 83 4.12 14.24 -1.83
CA SER A 83 5.29 14.29 -2.73
C SER A 83 5.56 12.90 -3.30
N TYR A 84 4.74 12.50 -4.30
CA TYR A 84 4.88 11.22 -4.95
C TYR A 84 6.19 11.13 -5.73
N GLU A 85 6.89 10.02 -5.53
CA GLU A 85 8.11 9.67 -6.27
C GLU A 85 7.98 8.23 -6.79
N PHE A 86 8.39 8.04 -8.05
CA PHE A 86 8.31 6.74 -8.72
C PHE A 86 9.69 6.38 -9.27
N VAL A 87 10.17 5.17 -8.95
CA VAL A 87 11.45 4.67 -9.43
C VAL A 87 11.32 3.25 -9.95
N VAL A 88 12.16 2.90 -10.91
CA VAL A 88 12.34 1.52 -11.36
C VAL A 88 13.56 0.94 -10.64
N LEU A 89 13.42 -0.26 -10.10
CA LEU A 89 14.49 -0.98 -9.39
C LEU A 89 15.09 -2.08 -10.25
N ASN A 90 16.40 -2.27 -10.10
CA ASN A 90 17.16 -3.31 -10.82
C ASN A 90 16.96 -4.69 -10.17
N ASN A 91 15.73 -5.15 -10.15
CA ASN A 91 15.36 -6.46 -9.62
C ASN A 91 14.52 -7.21 -10.66
N SER A 92 14.91 -8.45 -10.97
CA SER A 92 14.17 -9.31 -11.91
C SER A 92 12.94 -9.97 -11.28
N VAL A 93 12.83 -10.00 -9.96
CA VAL A 93 11.63 -10.51 -9.28
C VAL A 93 10.49 -9.51 -9.44
N PRO A 94 9.35 -9.90 -10.02
CA PRO A 94 8.19 -9.02 -10.16
C PRO A 94 7.71 -8.53 -8.80
N ASN A 95 7.69 -7.23 -8.61
CA ASN A 95 7.14 -6.59 -7.41
C ASN A 95 6.91 -5.10 -7.66
N ALA A 96 5.98 -4.52 -6.90
CA ALA A 96 5.83 -3.09 -6.69
C ALA A 96 5.49 -2.85 -5.23
N TRP A 97 5.77 -1.66 -4.72
CA TRP A 97 5.46 -1.33 -3.34
C TRP A 97 5.37 0.18 -3.14
N ALA A 98 4.57 0.57 -2.17
CA ALA A 98 4.44 1.95 -1.72
C ALA A 98 4.83 2.08 -0.24
N LEU A 99 5.76 2.98 0.06
CA LEU A 99 6.01 3.42 1.42
C LEU A 99 5.10 4.61 1.79
N PRO A 100 4.89 4.83 3.10
CA PRO A 100 4.18 6.00 3.58
C PRO A 100 4.75 7.29 2.98
N GLY A 101 3.87 8.26 2.66
CA GLY A 101 4.31 9.54 2.09
C GLY A 101 4.45 9.55 0.57
N GLY A 102 4.04 8.48 -0.14
CA GLY A 102 4.01 8.46 -1.60
C GLY A 102 5.34 8.08 -2.26
N LYS A 103 6.19 7.32 -1.57
CA LYS A 103 7.44 6.79 -2.09
C LYS A 103 7.18 5.42 -2.71
N ILE A 104 7.15 5.34 -4.04
CA ILE A 104 6.70 4.17 -4.80
C ILE A 104 7.84 3.65 -5.66
N ALA A 105 7.97 2.33 -5.72
CA ALA A 105 8.93 1.66 -6.59
C ALA A 105 8.29 0.47 -7.29
N ILE A 106 8.77 0.20 -8.50
CA ILE A 106 8.42 -0.98 -9.29
C ILE A 106 9.70 -1.69 -9.73
N ASN A 107 9.75 -2.99 -9.54
CA ASN A 107 10.86 -3.80 -10.02
C ASN A 107 10.75 -3.96 -11.54
N ARG A 108 11.91 -3.93 -12.24
CA ARG A 108 11.94 -4.13 -13.70
C ARG A 108 11.32 -5.47 -14.13
N GLY A 109 11.40 -6.49 -13.26
CA GLY A 109 10.77 -7.79 -13.52
C GLY A 109 9.24 -7.73 -13.59
N LEU A 110 8.57 -6.80 -12.88
CA LEU A 110 7.14 -6.62 -13.05
C LEU A 110 6.81 -5.93 -14.38
N LEU A 111 7.64 -5.00 -14.83
CA LEU A 111 7.43 -4.31 -16.11
C LEU A 111 7.43 -5.28 -17.30
N THR A 112 8.17 -6.39 -17.23
CA THR A 112 8.20 -7.40 -18.30
C THR A 112 6.93 -8.26 -18.37
N GLU A 113 6.11 -8.24 -17.32
CA GLU A 113 4.83 -8.96 -17.27
C GLU A 113 3.64 -8.12 -17.74
N LEU A 114 3.84 -6.81 -17.90
CA LEU A 114 2.78 -5.89 -18.33
C LEU A 114 2.70 -5.84 -19.87
N ASN A 115 1.47 -5.87 -20.39
CA ASN A 115 1.23 -5.88 -21.83
C ASN A 115 1.14 -4.47 -22.44
N ASN A 116 0.81 -3.45 -21.63
CA ASN A 116 0.58 -2.08 -22.11
C ASN A 116 0.69 -1.04 -20.97
N GLU A 117 0.65 0.25 -21.35
CA GLU A 117 0.72 1.38 -20.40
C GLU A 117 -0.45 1.41 -19.43
N ALA A 118 -1.65 0.96 -19.82
CA ALA A 118 -2.80 0.95 -18.93
C ALA A 118 -2.67 -0.09 -17.80
N GLU A 119 -2.00 -1.23 -18.04
CA GLU A 119 -1.66 -2.17 -16.97
C GLU A 119 -0.59 -1.60 -16.02
N LEU A 120 0.39 -0.84 -16.54
CA LEU A 120 1.33 -0.08 -15.70
C LEU A 120 0.57 0.96 -14.85
N ALA A 121 -0.38 1.67 -15.44
CA ALA A 121 -1.22 2.62 -14.71
C ALA A 121 -2.07 1.91 -13.64
N ALA A 122 -2.53 0.69 -13.88
CA ALA A 122 -3.24 -0.11 -12.88
C ALA A 122 -2.36 -0.45 -11.67
N VAL A 123 -1.12 -0.91 -11.89
CA VAL A 123 -0.14 -1.16 -10.81
C VAL A 123 0.13 0.12 -10.04
N LEU A 124 0.51 1.20 -10.72
CA LEU A 124 0.87 2.45 -10.05
C LEU A 124 -0.31 3.12 -9.35
N GLY A 125 -1.51 3.04 -9.91
CA GLY A 125 -2.75 3.50 -9.30
C GLY A 125 -3.06 2.77 -7.99
N HIS A 126 -2.90 1.46 -7.98
CA HIS A 126 -3.03 0.61 -6.79
C HIS A 126 -2.03 1.04 -5.69
N GLU A 127 -0.76 1.23 -6.03
CA GLU A 127 0.28 1.67 -5.09
C GLU A 127 0.03 3.09 -4.56
N ILE A 128 -0.44 4.00 -5.41
CA ILE A 128 -0.84 5.35 -5.00
C ILE A 128 -1.94 5.28 -3.94
N VAL A 129 -2.93 4.40 -4.10
CA VAL A 129 -4.01 4.23 -3.10
C VAL A 129 -3.45 3.70 -1.78
N HIS A 130 -2.51 2.75 -1.78
CA HIS A 130 -1.87 2.29 -0.55
C HIS A 130 -1.23 3.44 0.23
N ALA A 131 -0.55 4.35 -0.45
CA ALA A 131 0.04 5.54 0.17
C ALA A 131 -1.04 6.57 0.57
N ALA A 132 -2.01 6.86 -0.30
CA ALA A 132 -3.06 7.86 -0.07
C ALA A 132 -4.02 7.45 1.04
N ALA A 133 -4.49 6.21 1.06
CA ALA A 133 -5.38 5.64 2.08
C ALA A 133 -4.65 5.23 3.37
N ARG A 134 -3.32 5.47 3.43
CA ARG A 134 -2.50 5.22 4.62
C ARG A 134 -2.42 3.75 5.06
N HIS A 135 -2.49 2.80 4.12
CA HIS A 135 -2.52 1.38 4.47
C HIS A 135 -1.28 0.94 5.26
N GLY A 136 -0.08 1.46 4.93
CA GLY A 136 1.14 1.24 5.69
C GLY A 136 1.06 1.79 7.12
N ALA A 137 0.58 3.01 7.31
CA ALA A 137 0.40 3.61 8.63
C ALA A 137 -0.65 2.86 9.46
N LYS A 138 -1.76 2.43 8.86
CA LYS A 138 -2.77 1.57 9.52
C LYS A 138 -2.18 0.23 9.98
N GLY A 139 -1.24 -0.33 9.22
CA GLY A 139 -0.49 -1.53 9.63
C GLY A 139 0.34 -1.28 10.89
N MET A 140 1.05 -0.16 10.95
CA MET A 140 1.79 0.26 12.15
C MET A 140 0.85 0.51 13.34
N GLU A 141 -0.28 1.17 13.12
CA GLU A 141 -1.31 1.44 14.14
C GLU A 141 -1.88 0.13 14.73
N ARG A 142 -2.17 -0.86 13.87
CA ARG A 142 -2.58 -2.21 14.33
C ARG A 142 -1.50 -2.88 15.18
N GLY A 143 -0.23 -2.76 14.78
CA GLY A 143 0.89 -3.27 15.56
C GLY A 143 0.98 -2.64 16.95
N ILE A 144 0.80 -1.32 17.05
CA ILE A 144 0.78 -0.58 18.32
C ILE A 144 -0.37 -1.07 19.22
N LEU A 145 -1.58 -1.22 18.65
CA LEU A 145 -2.75 -1.69 19.41
C LEU A 145 -2.57 -3.12 19.92
N LEU A 146 -2.05 -4.01 19.07
CA LEU A 146 -1.78 -5.41 19.47
C LEU A 146 -0.76 -5.48 20.59
N GLN A 147 0.30 -4.67 20.54
CA GLN A 147 1.31 -4.64 21.61
C GLN A 147 0.76 -4.06 22.91
N GLY A 148 -0.06 -3.00 22.83
CA GLY A 148 -0.76 -2.48 23.98
C GLY A 148 -1.64 -3.54 24.63
N ALA A 149 -2.37 -4.34 23.84
CA ALA A 149 -3.18 -5.44 24.34
C ALA A 149 -2.33 -6.55 24.98
N VAL A 150 -1.19 -6.93 24.36
CA VAL A 150 -0.25 -7.92 24.90
C VAL A 150 0.40 -7.42 26.18
N ALA A 151 0.81 -6.14 26.25
CA ALA A 151 1.38 -5.54 27.45
C ALA A 151 0.36 -5.54 28.61
N VAL A 152 -0.90 -5.19 28.35
CA VAL A 152 -1.97 -5.27 29.37
C VAL A 152 -2.23 -6.71 29.82
N ALA A 153 -2.26 -7.67 28.90
CA ALA A 153 -2.38 -9.10 29.22
C ALA A 153 -1.14 -9.63 29.96
N GLY A 154 0.08 -9.17 29.60
CA GLY A 154 1.33 -9.53 30.27
C GLY A 154 1.47 -8.95 31.68
N ILE A 155 0.89 -7.76 31.94
CA ILE A 155 0.78 -7.21 33.29
C ILE A 155 -0.17 -8.08 34.16
N ALA A 156 -1.17 -8.69 33.54
CA ALA A 156 -2.09 -9.63 34.19
C ALA A 156 -1.46 -11.03 34.41
N SER A 157 -0.49 -11.43 33.57
CA SER A 157 0.24 -12.69 33.64
C SER A 157 1.75 -12.40 33.77
N ARG A 158 2.26 -12.24 35.00
CA ARG A 158 3.69 -11.93 35.25
C ARG A 158 4.64 -12.78 34.41
N GLY A 159 5.33 -12.15 33.45
CA GLY A 159 6.58 -12.62 32.85
C GLY A 159 6.53 -13.05 31.38
N SER A 160 6.51 -12.13 30.43
CA SER A 160 6.95 -12.47 29.08
C SER A 160 7.65 -11.27 28.38
N ASN A 161 8.84 -11.57 27.83
CA ASN A 161 9.73 -10.63 27.12
C ASN A 161 9.31 -10.32 25.68
N TYR A 162 8.02 -10.15 25.38
CA TYR A 162 7.53 -9.92 24.01
C TYR A 162 7.50 -8.45 23.57
N GLU A 163 8.01 -7.51 24.40
CA GLU A 163 7.82 -6.07 24.23
C GLU A 163 8.53 -5.42 23.03
N ASN A 164 9.53 -6.06 22.40
CA ASN A 164 10.41 -5.35 21.49
C ASN A 164 10.34 -5.79 20.01
N LEU A 165 9.68 -6.90 19.68
CA LEU A 165 9.86 -7.52 18.37
C LEU A 165 8.94 -6.95 17.26
N ALA A 166 7.70 -6.67 17.56
CA ALA A 166 6.71 -6.30 16.55
C ALA A 166 6.74 -4.81 16.15
N VAL A 167 7.01 -3.86 17.08
CA VAL A 167 7.12 -2.42 16.71
C VAL A 167 8.39 -2.13 15.95
N ARG A 168 9.52 -2.69 16.38
CA ARG A 168 10.80 -2.47 15.70
C ARG A 168 10.82 -3.12 14.31
N GLY A 169 10.22 -4.31 14.15
CA GLY A 169 10.17 -5.02 12.87
C GLY A 169 9.35 -4.28 11.81
N SER A 170 8.19 -3.71 12.18
CA SER A 170 7.32 -2.99 11.24
C SER A 170 7.85 -1.63 10.79
N GLN A 171 8.87 -1.09 11.45
CA GLN A 171 9.49 0.20 11.13
C GLN A 171 10.77 0.08 10.30
N THR A 172 11.24 -1.13 10.04
CA THR A 172 12.39 -1.37 9.17
C THR A 172 11.99 -1.33 7.71
N ALA A 173 12.96 -1.09 6.81
CA ALA A 173 12.74 -1.13 5.37
C ALA A 173 12.08 -2.45 4.94
N ALA A 174 12.61 -3.59 5.42
CA ALA A 174 12.05 -4.91 5.13
C ALA A 174 10.62 -5.07 5.62
N GLY A 175 10.31 -4.61 6.84
CA GLY A 175 8.96 -4.69 7.40
C GLY A 175 7.93 -3.83 6.66
N LEU A 176 8.35 -2.70 6.08
CA LEU A 176 7.48 -1.83 5.30
C LEU A 176 7.24 -2.37 3.88
N ILE A 177 8.27 -2.91 3.21
CA ILE A 177 8.15 -3.48 1.87
C ILE A 177 7.33 -4.78 1.90
N ASN A 178 7.62 -5.65 2.88
CA ASN A 178 6.98 -6.96 3.00
C ASN A 178 5.69 -6.90 3.84
N GLN A 179 5.11 -5.71 4.01
CA GLN A 179 3.87 -5.58 4.75
C GLN A 179 2.73 -6.28 4.01
N LYS A 180 2.19 -7.33 4.62
CA LYS A 180 1.01 -8.01 4.12
C LYS A 180 -0.23 -7.15 4.36
N TYR A 181 -0.87 -6.75 3.29
CA TYR A 181 -2.12 -6.01 3.37
C TYR A 181 -3.31 -6.96 3.55
N GLY A 182 -4.32 -6.49 4.28
CA GLY A 182 -5.56 -7.26 4.43
C GLY A 182 -6.45 -7.12 3.18
N ILE A 183 -7.35 -8.08 2.99
CA ILE A 183 -8.30 -8.12 1.85
C ILE A 183 -9.01 -6.78 1.61
N ASN A 184 -9.41 -6.09 2.68
CA ASN A 184 -10.08 -4.78 2.55
C ASN A 184 -9.15 -3.70 1.95
N ALA A 185 -7.87 -3.70 2.33
CA ALA A 185 -6.91 -2.73 1.81
C ALA A 185 -6.62 -3.00 0.32
N GLU A 186 -6.53 -4.27 -0.07
CA GLU A 186 -6.38 -4.66 -1.47
C GLU A 186 -7.60 -4.26 -2.30
N SER A 187 -8.82 -4.56 -1.81
CA SER A 187 -10.06 -4.17 -2.49
C SER A 187 -10.24 -2.65 -2.58
N GLU A 188 -9.86 -1.90 -1.54
CA GLU A 188 -9.83 -0.43 -1.57
C GLU A 188 -8.82 0.06 -2.62
N SER A 189 -7.62 -0.55 -2.71
CA SER A 189 -6.59 -0.17 -3.67
C SER A 189 -6.99 -0.46 -5.10
N ASP A 190 -7.64 -1.58 -5.36
CA ASP A 190 -8.18 -1.88 -6.69
C ASP A 190 -9.28 -0.87 -7.07
N LEU A 191 -10.29 -0.68 -6.22
CA LEU A 191 -11.43 0.19 -6.49
C LEU A 191 -10.99 1.63 -6.79
N TYR A 192 -10.24 2.23 -5.89
CA TYR A 192 -9.83 3.63 -6.02
C TYR A 192 -8.70 3.79 -7.05
N GLY A 193 -7.85 2.77 -7.24
CA GLY A 193 -6.85 2.73 -8.31
C GLY A 193 -7.50 2.81 -9.69
N MET A 194 -8.54 2.03 -9.94
CA MET A 194 -9.34 2.11 -11.17
C MET A 194 -10.01 3.48 -11.36
N GLN A 195 -10.49 4.11 -10.27
CA GLN A 195 -11.02 5.48 -10.34
C GLN A 195 -9.93 6.50 -10.69
N TYR A 196 -8.71 6.33 -10.17
CA TYR A 196 -7.57 7.19 -10.55
C TYR A 196 -7.17 6.98 -12.01
N MET A 197 -7.17 5.72 -12.49
CA MET A 197 -6.96 5.42 -13.91
C MET A 197 -7.96 6.16 -14.79
N SER A 198 -9.26 6.02 -14.52
CA SER A 198 -10.33 6.70 -15.27
C SER A 198 -10.14 8.21 -15.26
N ARG A 199 -9.94 8.83 -14.07
CA ARG A 199 -9.69 10.29 -13.95
C ARG A 199 -8.42 10.77 -14.64
N ALA A 200 -7.42 9.91 -14.81
CA ALA A 200 -6.18 10.20 -15.52
C ALA A 200 -6.23 9.87 -17.03
N GLY A 201 -7.38 9.41 -17.55
CA GLY A 201 -7.58 9.09 -18.96
C GLY A 201 -7.08 7.70 -19.37
N TYR A 202 -6.81 6.80 -18.42
CA TYR A 202 -6.49 5.39 -18.68
C TYR A 202 -7.72 4.51 -18.64
N ASP A 203 -7.71 3.44 -19.43
CA ASP A 203 -8.76 2.43 -19.40
C ASP A 203 -8.71 1.62 -18.10
N PRO A 204 -9.69 1.76 -17.17
CA PRO A 204 -9.69 1.03 -15.92
C PRO A 204 -9.85 -0.49 -16.10
N ARG A 205 -10.32 -0.98 -17.28
CA ARG A 205 -10.45 -2.41 -17.57
C ARG A 205 -9.10 -3.13 -17.59
N ALA A 206 -8.00 -2.40 -17.82
CA ALA A 206 -6.66 -2.97 -17.72
C ALA A 206 -6.31 -3.52 -16.33
N ALA A 207 -6.97 -3.03 -15.26
CA ALA A 207 -6.83 -3.63 -13.93
C ALA A 207 -7.45 -5.04 -13.85
N ILE A 208 -8.43 -5.36 -14.70
CA ILE A 208 -9.02 -6.70 -14.78
C ILE A 208 -8.03 -7.66 -15.43
N SER A 209 -7.52 -7.31 -16.63
CA SER A 209 -6.57 -8.16 -17.36
C SER A 209 -5.30 -8.42 -16.54
N LEU A 210 -4.79 -7.40 -15.84
CA LEU A 210 -3.65 -7.54 -14.94
C LEU A 210 -3.94 -8.55 -13.80
N GLN A 211 -5.09 -8.44 -13.13
CA GLN A 211 -5.45 -9.40 -12.07
C GLN A 211 -5.66 -10.81 -12.60
N GLU A 212 -6.22 -10.98 -13.79
CA GLU A 212 -6.36 -12.28 -14.46
C GLU A 212 -4.99 -12.92 -14.75
N VAL A 213 -4.01 -12.12 -15.19
CA VAL A 213 -2.62 -12.58 -15.35
C VAL A 213 -2.06 -13.04 -14.01
N PHE A 214 -2.21 -12.25 -12.95
CA PHE A 214 -1.69 -12.60 -11.63
C PHE A 214 -2.35 -13.86 -11.04
N VAL A 215 -3.67 -14.04 -11.20
CA VAL A 215 -4.37 -15.27 -10.79
C VAL A 215 -3.79 -16.47 -11.54
N ARG A 216 -3.69 -16.41 -12.86
CA ARG A 216 -3.12 -17.49 -13.67
C ARG A 216 -1.69 -17.84 -13.27
N LEU A 217 -0.85 -16.83 -13.02
CA LEU A 217 0.53 -17.05 -12.55
C LEU A 217 0.58 -17.65 -11.15
N SER A 218 -0.38 -17.33 -10.27
CA SER A 218 -0.43 -17.89 -8.91
C SER A 218 -0.88 -19.35 -8.86
N GLU A 219 -1.61 -19.81 -9.87
CA GLU A 219 -2.08 -21.20 -10.00
C GLU A 219 -1.03 -22.13 -10.63
N GLY A 220 -0.04 -21.57 -11.32
CA GLY A 220 1.09 -22.31 -11.89
C GLY A 220 2.12 -22.72 -10.84
N ASN A 221 2.89 -23.80 -11.11
CA ASN A 221 3.96 -24.28 -10.22
C ASN A 221 5.21 -23.36 -10.18
N GLU A 222 5.19 -22.20 -10.84
CA GLU A 222 6.31 -21.25 -10.95
C GLU A 222 6.23 -20.11 -9.93
N THR A 223 5.68 -20.36 -8.74
CA THR A 223 5.35 -19.29 -7.77
C THR A 223 6.53 -18.70 -7.02
N ASP A 224 7.71 -19.34 -7.02
CA ASP A 224 8.84 -18.87 -6.21
C ASP A 224 9.33 -17.48 -6.60
N TRP A 225 9.36 -17.14 -7.88
CA TRP A 225 9.82 -15.85 -8.35
C TRP A 225 8.78 -14.72 -8.22
N LEU A 226 7.47 -15.05 -8.11
CA LEU A 226 6.37 -14.11 -7.84
C LEU A 226 6.04 -13.98 -6.35
N SER A 227 6.72 -14.74 -5.48
CA SER A 227 6.42 -14.81 -4.05
C SER A 227 6.44 -13.44 -3.36
N GLY A 228 7.31 -12.52 -3.78
CA GLY A 228 7.39 -11.15 -3.27
C GLY A 228 6.10 -10.36 -3.49
N LEU A 229 5.59 -10.36 -4.73
CA LEU A 229 4.36 -9.67 -5.12
C LEU A 229 3.13 -10.31 -4.45
N PHE A 230 3.00 -11.63 -4.55
CA PHE A 230 1.82 -12.33 -4.05
C PHE A 230 1.75 -12.44 -2.53
N SER A 231 2.89 -12.29 -1.83
CA SER A 231 2.89 -12.24 -0.37
C SER A 231 2.33 -10.92 0.17
N SER A 232 2.56 -9.81 -0.51
CA SER A 232 2.04 -8.48 -0.14
C SER A 232 0.67 -8.19 -0.76
N HIS A 233 0.48 -8.61 -2.02
CA HIS A 233 -0.72 -8.37 -2.84
C HIS A 233 -1.29 -9.68 -3.42
N PRO A 234 -1.91 -10.54 -2.59
CA PRO A 234 -2.38 -11.83 -3.04
C PRO A 234 -3.45 -11.68 -4.13
N PRO A 235 -3.25 -12.26 -5.33
CA PRO A 235 -4.26 -12.27 -6.36
C PRO A 235 -5.41 -13.20 -5.95
N SER A 236 -6.62 -12.91 -6.44
CA SER A 236 -7.76 -13.79 -6.23
C SER A 236 -8.83 -13.58 -7.30
N GLN A 237 -9.57 -14.64 -7.62
CA GLN A 237 -10.71 -14.55 -8.52
C GLN A 237 -11.77 -13.56 -8.01
N GLN A 238 -11.93 -13.44 -6.70
CA GLN A 238 -12.83 -12.45 -6.09
C GLN A 238 -12.42 -11.01 -6.43
N ARG A 239 -11.12 -10.70 -6.49
CA ARG A 239 -10.62 -9.37 -6.91
C ARG A 239 -10.91 -9.13 -8.40
N VAL A 240 -10.72 -10.13 -9.26
CA VAL A 240 -11.09 -10.05 -10.69
C VAL A 240 -12.56 -9.69 -10.85
N GLU A 241 -13.46 -10.38 -10.14
CA GLU A 241 -14.91 -10.13 -10.21
C GLU A 241 -15.28 -8.74 -9.67
N ALA A 242 -14.67 -8.31 -8.57
CA ALA A 242 -14.87 -6.98 -8.02
C ALA A 242 -14.40 -5.88 -9.01
N ASN A 243 -13.26 -6.07 -9.67
CA ASN A 243 -12.76 -5.15 -10.69
C ASN A 243 -13.69 -5.09 -11.91
N ARG A 244 -14.25 -6.22 -12.35
CA ARG A 244 -15.27 -6.25 -13.40
C ARG A 244 -16.52 -5.49 -13.02
N ALA A 245 -16.98 -5.59 -11.76
CA ALA A 245 -18.12 -4.83 -11.26
C ALA A 245 -17.81 -3.33 -11.21
N THR A 246 -16.62 -2.96 -10.72
CA THR A 246 -16.16 -1.57 -10.68
C THR A 246 -16.06 -0.95 -12.07
N ALA A 247 -15.50 -1.67 -13.05
CA ALA A 247 -15.36 -1.17 -14.42
C ALA A 247 -16.69 -0.77 -15.07
N LYS A 248 -17.80 -1.46 -14.72
CA LYS A 248 -19.14 -1.12 -15.23
C LYS A 248 -19.68 0.21 -14.70
N THR A 249 -19.11 0.74 -13.62
CA THR A 249 -19.54 1.98 -12.97
C THR A 249 -18.70 3.19 -13.38
N LEU A 250 -17.59 2.95 -14.08
CA LEU A 250 -16.65 3.98 -14.51
C LEU A 250 -16.89 4.35 -15.98
N PRO A 251 -16.66 5.62 -16.37
CA PRO A 251 -16.73 6.04 -17.77
C PRO A 251 -15.74 5.24 -18.63
N GLU A 252 -16.10 5.00 -19.89
CA GLU A 252 -15.15 4.44 -20.86
C GLU A 252 -14.03 5.46 -21.17
N SER A 253 -12.83 4.94 -21.44
CA SER A 253 -11.69 5.79 -21.80
C SER A 253 -12.01 6.56 -23.10
N GLY A 254 -12.02 7.89 -23.03
CA GLY A 254 -12.35 8.78 -24.16
C GLY A 254 -13.64 9.61 -23.99
N GLU A 255 -14.40 9.39 -22.90
CA GLU A 255 -15.62 10.16 -22.58
C GLU A 255 -15.40 11.27 -21.52
N LEU A 256 -14.12 11.59 -21.19
CA LEU A 256 -13.75 12.62 -20.21
C LEU A 256 -13.29 13.90 -20.88
#